data_264b457b4543a6030c7034787622196d
#
_entry.id   264b457b4543a6030c7034787622196d
#
_cell.length_a   1.000
_cell.length_b   1.000
_cell.length_c   1.000
_cell.angle_alpha   90.00
_cell.angle_beta   90.00
_cell.angle_gamma   90.00
#
_symmetry.space_group_name_H-M   'P 1'
#
loop_
_entity.id
_entity.type
_entity.pdbx_description
1 polymer ?
#
loop_
_entity_poly.entity_id
_entity_poly.type
_entity_poly.pdbx_seq_one_letter_code
_entity_poly.pdbx_strand_id
1 'polypeptide(L)'
;MEREKLKKSFESRCLMPAGYQTEREKRDKRFDFRPPNDKITRGMVPILPVPNPMTLSSGCVLCHQGAKMVLFVTGRCHRSCWYCPLSSGRRGKDAVYANEHLVKNPARIIEEAEAMSALGTGVTGGEPLLCLDRVVEYCRLLKDHFGKEHHIHLYTAQAPSDDELIRLQGLVDEIRLHPPHECWEDILSSDFIRSAQHAKALGFEIGIEVPALPGLDHLVPALPYLDFLNINELEWGETNADEMRRRGFELCDGVHNAVKGARAWADELCRHEKVHWCSSAFKDSVQLRERLKRIARNTARPFDEITDDGTVVYGVVEPCAGTMAACTDLCRNEFGEESFAVDAGHIDMAWWVLAHLAESLPGKKYVVERYPNGGIVVEVTPL
;
A
#
# COMPACT_ATOMS: atom_id res chain seq x y z
N MET A 1 38.68 17.15 -7.31
CA MET A 1 37.56 17.79 -8.01
C MET A 1 36.32 16.86 -8.15
N GLU A 2 36.48 15.63 -8.60
CA GLU A 2 35.36 14.66 -8.67
C GLU A 2 34.83 14.21 -7.29
N ARG A 3 35.71 13.97 -6.33
CA ARG A 3 35.35 13.63 -4.94
C ARG A 3 34.51 14.72 -4.23
N GLU A 4 34.78 15.98 -4.52
CA GLU A 4 34.02 17.10 -3.93
C GLU A 4 32.64 17.28 -4.58
N LYS A 5 32.51 16.93 -5.88
CA LYS A 5 31.22 16.91 -6.59
C LYS A 5 30.32 15.75 -6.11
N LEU A 6 30.91 14.59 -5.85
CA LEU A 6 30.21 13.43 -5.28
C LEU A 6 29.74 13.70 -3.85
N LYS A 7 30.59 14.33 -3.01
CA LYS A 7 30.22 14.72 -1.66
C LYS A 7 29.09 15.75 -1.63
N LYS A 8 29.14 16.78 -2.50
CA LYS A 8 28.05 17.76 -2.65
C LYS A 8 26.77 17.17 -3.24
N SER A 9 26.89 16.19 -4.15
CA SER A 9 25.71 15.48 -4.68
C SER A 9 25.06 14.61 -3.64
N PHE A 10 25.83 13.97 -2.77
CA PHE A 10 25.33 13.15 -1.65
C PHE A 10 24.68 14.02 -0.58
N GLU A 11 25.33 15.12 -0.17
CA GLU A 11 24.81 16.08 0.83
C GLU A 11 23.54 16.81 0.36
N SER A 12 23.34 16.96 -0.97
CA SER A 12 22.15 17.60 -1.54
C SER A 12 20.97 16.63 -1.76
N ARG A 13 21.22 15.32 -1.74
CA ARG A 13 20.18 14.29 -1.93
C ARG A 13 19.77 13.60 -0.63
N CYS A 14 20.69 13.52 0.34
CA CYS A 14 20.38 13.11 1.70
C CYS A 14 20.06 14.37 2.51
N LEU A 15 18.78 14.63 2.78
CA LEU A 15 18.35 15.66 3.72
C LEU A 15 18.94 15.29 5.10
N MET A 16 20.04 15.96 5.47
CA MET A 16 20.63 15.83 6.81
C MET A 16 19.62 16.33 7.84
N PRO A 17 19.41 15.59 8.95
CA PRO A 17 18.66 16.12 10.08
C PRO A 17 19.24 17.44 10.55
N ALA A 18 18.39 18.45 10.81
CA ALA A 18 18.82 19.74 11.30
C ALA A 18 19.60 19.60 12.62
N GLY A 19 20.91 19.86 12.60
CA GLY A 19 21.78 19.75 13.78
C GLY A 19 23.11 19.04 13.53
N TYR A 20 23.39 18.60 12.32
CA TYR A 20 24.66 17.93 12.00
C TYR A 20 25.83 18.92 11.91
N GLN A 21 26.77 18.83 12.86
CA GLN A 21 27.99 19.67 12.91
C GLN A 21 29.09 19.10 12.01
N THR A 22 29.87 19.98 11.36
CA THR A 22 30.93 19.60 10.44
C THR A 22 32.20 19.04 11.15
N GLU A 23 33.00 18.24 10.43
CA GLU A 23 34.12 17.43 10.95
C GLU A 23 35.19 18.14 11.82
N ARG A 24 35.25 19.49 11.79
CA ARG A 24 36.20 20.23 12.61
C ARG A 24 35.82 20.35 14.09
N GLU A 25 34.56 20.23 14.44
CA GLU A 25 34.02 20.35 15.80
C GLU A 25 33.94 19.00 16.55
N LYS A 26 34.18 17.89 15.85
CA LYS A 26 33.95 16.52 16.37
C LYS A 26 35.16 15.86 17.04
N ARG A 27 36.34 16.51 17.07
CA ARG A 27 37.55 15.87 17.60
C ARG A 27 37.65 15.76 19.13
N ASP A 28 36.75 16.38 19.89
CA ASP A 28 36.89 16.46 21.35
C ASP A 28 35.72 16.01 22.21
N LYS A 29 34.72 15.32 21.64
CA LYS A 29 33.64 14.75 22.46
C LYS A 29 33.51 13.26 22.14
N ARG A 30 33.73 12.40 23.12
CA ARG A 30 33.24 11.01 23.09
C ARG A 30 31.76 11.09 22.75
N PHE A 31 31.39 10.55 21.60
CA PHE A 31 30.01 10.52 21.12
C PHE A 31 29.19 9.73 22.12
N ASP A 32 28.39 10.41 22.91
CA ASP A 32 27.26 9.83 23.62
C ASP A 32 26.14 9.64 22.57
N PHE A 33 26.25 8.56 21.79
CA PHE A 33 25.29 8.17 20.80
C PHE A 33 24.09 7.59 21.56
N ARG A 34 23.14 8.44 21.93
CA ARG A 34 21.78 8.00 22.20
C ARG A 34 21.08 7.95 20.84
N PRO A 35 20.62 6.77 20.38
CA PRO A 35 19.66 6.72 19.28
C PRO A 35 18.54 7.71 19.61
N PRO A 36 17.90 8.35 18.62
CA PRO A 36 16.78 9.22 18.87
C PRO A 36 15.81 8.48 19.79
N ASN A 37 15.64 9.03 20.98
CA ASN A 37 14.96 8.39 22.11
C ASN A 37 13.46 8.55 21.94
N ASP A 38 12.94 8.03 20.84
CA ASP A 38 11.57 7.57 20.79
C ASP A 38 11.63 6.04 20.85
N LYS A 39 11.41 5.53 22.04
CA LYS A 39 10.94 4.17 22.19
C LYS A 39 9.68 4.08 21.35
N ILE A 40 9.85 3.69 20.07
CA ILE A 40 8.74 3.22 19.24
C ILE A 40 8.26 2.00 19.99
N THR A 41 7.26 2.19 20.83
CA THR A 41 6.53 1.10 21.47
C THR A 41 5.98 0.29 20.31
N ARG A 42 6.54 -0.91 20.10
CA ARG A 42 6.00 -1.90 19.17
C ARG A 42 4.50 -1.94 19.43
N GLY A 43 3.69 -1.59 18.44
CA GLY A 43 2.25 -1.70 18.49
C GLY A 43 1.41 -0.44 18.40
N MET A 44 1.94 0.76 18.60
CA MET A 44 1.15 2.00 18.41
C MET A 44 1.59 2.74 17.13
N VAL A 45 0.93 2.42 16.03
CA VAL A 45 1.03 3.22 14.81
C VAL A 45 0.15 4.47 14.99
N PRO A 46 0.67 5.70 14.84
CA PRO A 46 -0.13 6.91 14.92
C PRO A 46 -1.29 6.85 13.92
N ILE A 47 -2.50 7.13 14.40
CA ILE A 47 -3.67 7.29 13.53
C ILE A 47 -3.54 8.68 12.91
N LEU A 48 -3.35 8.74 11.59
CA LEU A 48 -3.32 10.00 10.86
C LEU A 48 -4.70 10.65 10.84
N PRO A 49 -4.79 11.99 10.97
CA PRO A 49 -6.05 12.70 10.79
C PRO A 49 -6.55 12.48 9.34
N VAL A 50 -7.75 11.95 9.21
CA VAL A 50 -8.42 11.74 7.92
C VAL A 50 -9.23 13.00 7.58
N PRO A 51 -9.10 13.57 6.38
CA PRO A 51 -9.92 14.69 5.96
C PRO A 51 -11.40 14.30 5.97
N ASN A 52 -12.20 14.97 6.78
CA ASN A 52 -13.63 14.77 6.93
C ASN A 52 -14.07 13.29 7.05
N PRO A 53 -13.72 12.59 8.14
CA PRO A 53 -14.00 11.16 8.29
C PRO A 53 -15.51 10.83 8.29
N MET A 54 -16.37 11.84 8.45
CA MET A 54 -17.83 11.67 8.46
C MET A 54 -18.44 11.39 7.07
N THR A 55 -17.66 11.56 5.99
CA THR A 55 -18.12 11.34 4.61
C THR A 55 -17.45 10.12 3.95
N LEU A 56 -16.54 9.47 4.64
CA LEU A 56 -15.82 8.30 4.12
C LEU A 56 -16.42 7.01 4.68
N SER A 57 -16.50 5.98 3.84
CA SER A 57 -16.77 4.62 4.34
C SER A 57 -15.65 4.15 5.27
N SER A 58 -15.98 3.20 6.15
CA SER A 58 -15.02 2.65 7.12
C SER A 58 -13.76 2.12 6.44
N GLY A 59 -13.89 1.42 5.32
CA GLY A 59 -12.75 0.93 4.55
C GLY A 59 -11.92 2.04 3.89
N CYS A 60 -12.52 3.19 3.53
CA CYS A 60 -11.79 4.35 3.02
C CYS A 60 -10.97 5.03 4.12
N VAL A 61 -11.49 5.13 5.34
CA VAL A 61 -10.71 5.63 6.50
C VAL A 61 -9.44 4.81 6.69
N LEU A 62 -9.52 3.48 6.62
CA LEU A 62 -8.34 2.60 6.72
C LEU A 62 -7.36 2.77 5.54
N CYS A 63 -7.87 3.07 4.33
CA CYS A 63 -7.03 3.42 3.18
C CYS A 63 -6.17 4.66 3.47
N HIS A 64 -6.77 5.72 4.01
CA HIS A 64 -6.06 6.96 4.38
C HIS A 64 -4.96 6.73 5.41
N GLN A 65 -5.12 5.75 6.27
CA GLN A 65 -4.16 5.38 7.31
C GLN A 65 -3.08 4.39 6.83
N GLY A 66 -3.15 3.92 5.57
CA GLY A 66 -2.32 2.80 5.10
C GLY A 66 -2.56 1.49 5.86
N ALA A 67 -3.68 1.39 6.58
CA ALA A 67 -3.99 0.30 7.53
C ALA A 67 -4.83 -0.83 6.89
N LYS A 68 -5.08 -0.74 5.60
CA LYS A 68 -5.88 -1.72 4.85
C LYS A 68 -4.97 -2.66 4.05
N MET A 69 -4.97 -3.94 4.37
CA MET A 69 -4.40 -4.97 3.50
C MET A 69 -5.30 -5.21 2.29
N VAL A 70 -4.72 -5.48 1.13
CA VAL A 70 -5.45 -5.91 -0.06
C VAL A 70 -5.33 -7.41 -0.21
N LEU A 71 -6.46 -8.13 -0.16
CA LEU A 71 -6.53 -9.56 -0.38
C LEU A 71 -7.21 -9.85 -1.72
N PHE A 72 -6.40 -10.15 -2.73
CA PHE A 72 -6.84 -10.54 -4.05
C PHE A 72 -7.07 -12.05 -4.07
N VAL A 73 -8.33 -12.48 -4.16
CA VAL A 73 -8.71 -13.89 -3.96
C VAL A 73 -8.78 -14.72 -5.23
N THR A 74 -8.92 -14.10 -6.39
CA THR A 74 -8.91 -14.76 -7.71
C THR A 74 -8.78 -13.73 -8.83
N GLY A 75 -8.15 -14.08 -9.93
CA GLY A 75 -8.17 -13.27 -11.16
C GLY A 75 -9.29 -13.66 -12.13
N ARG A 76 -10.10 -14.69 -11.81
CA ARG A 76 -11.25 -15.08 -12.62
C ARG A 76 -12.36 -14.04 -12.49
N CYS A 77 -13.00 -13.71 -13.60
CA CYS A 77 -14.14 -12.80 -13.65
C CYS A 77 -15.05 -13.19 -14.82
N HIS A 78 -16.34 -13.09 -14.61
CA HIS A 78 -17.34 -13.29 -15.67
C HIS A 78 -17.61 -11.98 -16.47
N ARG A 79 -16.99 -10.85 -16.05
CA ARG A 79 -17.09 -9.56 -16.74
C ARG A 79 -15.87 -9.31 -17.63
N SER A 80 -16.07 -8.47 -18.63
CA SER A 80 -15.02 -8.02 -19.55
C SER A 80 -15.00 -6.49 -19.64
N CYS A 81 -15.00 -5.82 -18.49
CA CYS A 81 -14.98 -4.36 -18.41
C CYS A 81 -13.77 -3.80 -19.16
N TRP A 82 -14.04 -2.91 -20.12
CA TRP A 82 -13.03 -2.33 -20.99
C TRP A 82 -12.01 -1.45 -20.22
N TYR A 83 -12.41 -0.91 -19.08
CA TYR A 83 -11.61 -0.05 -18.21
C TYR A 83 -10.84 -0.84 -17.12
N CYS A 84 -10.95 -2.16 -17.07
CA CYS A 84 -10.36 -2.97 -16.01
C CYS A 84 -8.83 -2.84 -16.01
N PRO A 85 -8.19 -2.31 -14.94
CA PRO A 85 -6.75 -2.09 -14.89
C PRO A 85 -5.97 -3.34 -14.46
N LEU A 86 -6.63 -4.48 -14.26
CA LEU A 86 -6.01 -5.69 -13.74
C LEU A 86 -4.92 -6.18 -14.69
N SER A 87 -3.69 -6.38 -14.17
CA SER A 87 -2.54 -6.79 -14.97
C SER A 87 -2.72 -8.15 -15.65
N SER A 88 -2.04 -8.36 -16.77
CA SER A 88 -2.00 -9.65 -17.50
C SER A 88 -1.49 -10.79 -16.62
N GLY A 89 -0.64 -10.48 -15.65
CA GLY A 89 -0.12 -11.42 -14.66
C GLY A 89 -1.20 -11.99 -13.72
N ARG A 90 -2.29 -11.26 -13.48
CA ARG A 90 -3.38 -11.63 -12.56
C ARG A 90 -4.69 -11.98 -13.28
N ARG A 91 -5.00 -11.28 -14.37
CA ARG A 91 -6.27 -11.43 -15.10
C ARG A 91 -6.49 -12.85 -15.58
N GLY A 92 -7.65 -13.45 -15.26
CA GLY A 92 -8.05 -14.80 -15.65
C GLY A 92 -7.36 -15.93 -14.90
N LYS A 93 -6.38 -15.65 -14.03
CA LYS A 93 -5.64 -16.66 -13.26
C LYS A 93 -6.28 -16.90 -11.90
N ASP A 94 -6.42 -18.18 -11.54
CA ASP A 94 -6.88 -18.53 -10.19
C ASP A 94 -5.69 -18.54 -9.22
N ALA A 95 -5.29 -17.34 -8.80
CA ALA A 95 -4.20 -17.12 -7.86
C ALA A 95 -4.61 -16.11 -6.81
N VAL A 96 -4.07 -16.26 -5.60
CA VAL A 96 -4.36 -15.43 -4.44
C VAL A 96 -3.12 -14.58 -4.13
N TYR A 97 -3.34 -13.31 -3.81
CA TYR A 97 -2.28 -12.40 -3.36
C TYR A 97 -2.73 -11.63 -2.12
N ALA A 98 -1.85 -11.55 -1.14
CA ALA A 98 -1.95 -10.62 -0.02
C ALA A 98 -0.99 -9.47 -0.30
N ASN A 99 -1.52 -8.27 -0.50
CA ASN A 99 -0.80 -7.15 -1.10
C ASN A 99 -0.12 -7.57 -2.42
N GLU A 100 1.21 -7.54 -2.49
CA GLU A 100 2.00 -7.94 -3.66
C GLU A 100 2.44 -9.42 -3.63
N HIS A 101 2.30 -10.11 -2.51
CA HIS A 101 2.84 -11.44 -2.28
C HIS A 101 1.86 -12.56 -2.67
N LEU A 102 2.35 -13.51 -3.47
CA LEU A 102 1.59 -14.71 -3.83
C LEU A 102 1.33 -15.58 -2.58
N VAL A 103 0.07 -15.87 -2.33
CA VAL A 103 -0.38 -16.73 -1.21
C VAL A 103 -0.40 -18.19 -1.66
N LYS A 104 0.58 -18.96 -1.23
CA LYS A 104 0.62 -20.43 -1.43
C LYS A 104 0.05 -21.17 -0.21
N ASN A 105 0.07 -20.53 0.95
CA ASN A 105 -0.44 -21.04 2.23
C ASN A 105 -1.23 -19.90 2.90
N PRO A 106 -2.44 -20.16 3.42
CA PRO A 106 -3.26 -19.15 4.11
C PRO A 106 -2.53 -18.41 5.24
N ALA A 107 -1.55 -19.03 5.92
CA ALA A 107 -0.73 -18.35 6.92
C ALA A 107 -0.06 -17.07 6.39
N ARG A 108 0.27 -17.01 5.08
CA ARG A 108 0.84 -15.82 4.45
C ARG A 108 -0.09 -14.61 4.52
N ILE A 109 -1.40 -14.81 4.55
CA ILE A 109 -2.39 -13.73 4.70
C ILE A 109 -2.22 -13.05 6.06
N ILE A 110 -2.04 -13.85 7.11
CA ILE A 110 -1.82 -13.35 8.46
C ILE A 110 -0.47 -12.63 8.56
N GLU A 111 0.61 -13.25 8.06
CA GLU A 111 1.94 -12.65 8.05
C GLU A 111 1.95 -11.26 7.38
N GLU A 112 1.28 -11.11 6.23
CA GLU A 112 1.19 -9.83 5.53
C GLU A 112 0.37 -8.80 6.31
N ALA A 113 -0.73 -9.21 6.94
CA ALA A 113 -1.54 -8.32 7.76
C ALA A 113 -0.77 -7.87 9.02
N GLU A 114 -0.04 -8.78 9.67
CA GLU A 114 0.83 -8.46 10.82
C GLU A 114 1.98 -7.53 10.42
N ALA A 115 2.66 -7.81 9.29
CA ALA A 115 3.79 -7.02 8.82
C ALA A 115 3.44 -5.53 8.63
N MET A 116 2.20 -5.22 8.28
CA MET A 116 1.73 -3.83 8.17
C MET A 116 0.87 -3.38 9.36
N SER A 117 0.71 -4.18 10.40
CA SER A 117 -0.25 -3.91 11.49
C SER A 117 -1.63 -3.53 10.94
N ALA A 118 -2.18 -4.36 10.04
CA ALA A 118 -3.43 -4.07 9.36
C ALA A 118 -4.60 -3.99 10.36
N LEU A 119 -5.42 -2.95 10.22
CA LEU A 119 -6.66 -2.79 10.97
C LEU A 119 -7.88 -3.30 10.18
N GLY A 120 -7.66 -3.61 8.90
CA GLY A 120 -8.69 -4.20 8.06
C GLY A 120 -8.15 -4.72 6.74
N THR A 121 -9.02 -5.41 6.00
CA THR A 121 -8.71 -6.07 4.74
C THR A 121 -9.76 -5.73 3.69
N GLY A 122 -9.31 -5.33 2.49
CA GLY A 122 -10.15 -5.23 1.30
C GLY A 122 -10.05 -6.50 0.47
N VAL A 123 -11.11 -7.29 0.43
CA VAL A 123 -11.21 -8.50 -0.39
C VAL A 123 -11.63 -8.11 -1.80
N THR A 124 -10.77 -8.43 -2.75
CA THR A 124 -10.93 -8.05 -4.16
C THR A 124 -10.48 -9.18 -5.08
N GLY A 125 -10.51 -8.95 -6.38
CA GLY A 125 -10.08 -9.94 -7.38
C GLY A 125 -10.50 -9.53 -8.78
N GLY A 126 -10.69 -10.54 -9.63
CA GLY A 126 -11.56 -10.40 -10.80
C GLY A 126 -13.01 -10.28 -10.32
N GLU A 127 -13.61 -11.42 -9.92
CA GLU A 127 -14.90 -11.45 -9.22
C GLU A 127 -14.80 -12.39 -8.01
N PRO A 128 -14.70 -11.86 -6.78
CA PRO A 128 -14.53 -12.67 -5.58
C PRO A 128 -15.66 -13.67 -5.32
N LEU A 129 -16.89 -13.33 -5.65
CA LEU A 129 -18.04 -14.22 -5.40
C LEU A 129 -18.04 -15.48 -6.27
N LEU A 130 -17.25 -15.53 -7.35
CA LEU A 130 -16.98 -16.78 -8.08
C LEU A 130 -16.23 -17.82 -7.24
N CYS A 131 -15.62 -17.42 -6.13
CA CYS A 131 -14.93 -18.29 -5.17
C CYS A 131 -15.37 -18.00 -3.73
N LEU A 132 -16.70 -17.89 -3.53
CA LEU A 132 -17.29 -17.51 -2.24
C LEU A 132 -16.80 -18.36 -1.07
N ASP A 133 -16.61 -19.67 -1.24
CA ASP A 133 -16.10 -20.54 -0.19
C ASP A 133 -14.71 -20.07 0.30
N ARG A 134 -13.84 -19.70 -0.62
CA ARG A 134 -12.51 -19.14 -0.33
C ARG A 134 -12.61 -17.78 0.36
N VAL A 135 -13.54 -16.92 -0.07
CA VAL A 135 -13.79 -15.63 0.57
C VAL A 135 -14.21 -15.85 2.03
N VAL A 136 -15.18 -16.72 2.27
CA VAL A 136 -15.66 -17.06 3.62
C VAL A 136 -14.55 -17.64 4.48
N GLU A 137 -13.74 -18.56 3.95
CA GLU A 137 -12.60 -19.16 4.65
C GLU A 137 -11.59 -18.09 5.10
N TYR A 138 -11.18 -17.20 4.18
CA TYR A 138 -10.15 -16.20 4.48
C TYR A 138 -10.68 -15.06 5.37
N CYS A 139 -11.93 -14.64 5.20
CA CYS A 139 -12.56 -13.69 6.11
C CYS A 139 -12.66 -14.25 7.54
N ARG A 140 -13.03 -15.52 7.67
CA ARG A 140 -13.05 -16.20 8.97
C ARG A 140 -11.65 -16.28 9.58
N LEU A 141 -10.64 -16.71 8.80
CA LEU A 141 -9.24 -16.75 9.24
C LEU A 141 -8.77 -15.39 9.80
N LEU A 142 -9.10 -14.30 9.11
CA LEU A 142 -8.74 -12.95 9.54
C LEU A 142 -9.50 -12.54 10.82
N LYS A 143 -10.81 -12.78 10.90
CA LYS A 143 -11.63 -12.47 12.08
C LYS A 143 -11.22 -13.32 13.30
N ASP A 144 -10.89 -14.58 13.09
CA ASP A 144 -10.45 -15.49 14.19
C ASP A 144 -9.09 -15.05 14.74
N HIS A 145 -8.18 -14.55 13.90
CA HIS A 145 -6.85 -14.14 14.32
C HIS A 145 -6.81 -12.72 14.92
N PHE A 146 -7.44 -11.74 14.26
CA PHE A 146 -7.39 -10.33 14.66
C PHE A 146 -8.58 -9.86 15.49
N GLY A 147 -9.63 -10.67 15.61
CA GLY A 147 -10.86 -10.31 16.29
C GLY A 147 -11.89 -9.63 15.39
N LYS A 148 -13.07 -9.38 15.98
CA LYS A 148 -14.22 -8.81 15.25
C LYS A 148 -13.98 -7.41 14.73
N GLU A 149 -13.12 -6.64 15.38
CA GLU A 149 -12.80 -5.26 15.04
C GLU A 149 -11.93 -5.13 13.77
N HIS A 150 -11.33 -6.24 13.28
CA HIS A 150 -10.62 -6.23 12.01
C HIS A 150 -11.62 -6.02 10.88
N HIS A 151 -11.69 -4.82 10.33
CA HIS A 151 -12.67 -4.44 9.33
C HIS A 151 -12.43 -5.15 8.00
N ILE A 152 -13.45 -5.82 7.45
CA ILE A 152 -13.37 -6.49 6.15
C ILE A 152 -14.40 -5.90 5.20
N HIS A 153 -13.93 -5.40 4.05
CA HIS A 153 -14.81 -5.01 2.97
C HIS A 153 -14.58 -5.84 1.71
N LEU A 154 -15.66 -6.09 1.00
CA LEU A 154 -15.70 -6.93 -0.19
C LEU A 154 -16.08 -6.12 -1.42
N TYR A 155 -15.30 -6.23 -2.50
CA TYR A 155 -15.64 -5.71 -3.81
C TYR A 155 -16.33 -6.79 -4.65
N THR A 156 -17.40 -6.45 -5.35
CA THR A 156 -18.06 -7.37 -6.27
C THR A 156 -18.71 -6.65 -7.44
N ALA A 157 -18.55 -7.19 -8.65
CA ALA A 157 -19.20 -6.72 -9.87
C ALA A 157 -20.49 -7.47 -10.20
N GLN A 158 -20.96 -8.32 -9.28
CA GLN A 158 -22.31 -8.88 -9.32
C GLN A 158 -23.14 -8.41 -8.14
N ALA A 159 -24.46 -8.42 -8.27
CA ALA A 159 -25.35 -8.22 -7.16
C ALA A 159 -25.39 -9.50 -6.32
N PRO A 160 -24.91 -9.51 -5.07
CA PRO A 160 -24.97 -10.69 -4.23
C PRO A 160 -26.42 -11.17 -4.04
N SER A 161 -26.62 -12.48 -4.12
CA SER A 161 -27.88 -13.14 -3.75
C SER A 161 -28.08 -13.15 -2.23
N ASP A 162 -29.31 -13.42 -1.80
CA ASP A 162 -29.66 -13.50 -0.37
C ASP A 162 -28.82 -14.57 0.35
N ASP A 163 -28.60 -15.72 -0.27
CA ASP A 163 -27.79 -16.79 0.28
C ASP A 163 -26.31 -16.39 0.40
N GLU A 164 -25.76 -15.67 -0.57
CA GLU A 164 -24.39 -15.15 -0.51
C GLU A 164 -24.24 -14.12 0.60
N LEU A 165 -25.21 -13.21 0.76
CA LEU A 165 -25.21 -12.21 1.83
C LEU A 165 -25.28 -12.87 3.22
N ILE A 166 -26.14 -13.87 3.42
CA ILE A 166 -26.24 -14.63 4.66
C ILE A 166 -24.93 -15.31 5.00
N ARG A 167 -24.21 -15.88 4.01
CA ARG A 167 -22.91 -16.52 4.21
C ARG A 167 -21.79 -15.54 4.58
N LEU A 168 -21.90 -14.30 4.16
CA LEU A 168 -20.92 -13.22 4.43
C LEU A 168 -21.21 -12.50 5.75
N GLN A 169 -22.45 -12.63 6.28
CA GLN A 169 -22.86 -11.92 7.49
C GLN A 169 -21.99 -12.26 8.71
N GLY A 170 -21.52 -11.21 9.42
CA GLY A 170 -20.61 -11.33 10.55
C GLY A 170 -19.15 -11.63 10.19
N LEU A 171 -18.83 -11.82 8.90
CA LEU A 171 -17.48 -11.98 8.40
C LEU A 171 -17.02 -10.74 7.61
N VAL A 172 -17.91 -10.15 6.82
CA VAL A 172 -17.69 -8.92 6.05
C VAL A 172 -18.48 -7.80 6.73
N ASP A 173 -17.89 -6.63 6.82
CA ASP A 173 -18.49 -5.44 7.45
C ASP A 173 -19.04 -4.47 6.41
N GLU A 174 -18.38 -4.36 5.26
CA GLU A 174 -18.71 -3.40 4.19
C GLU A 174 -18.72 -4.09 2.82
N ILE A 175 -19.73 -3.81 1.99
CA ILE A 175 -19.80 -4.34 0.61
C ILE A 175 -19.76 -3.17 -0.37
N ARG A 176 -18.87 -3.29 -1.38
CA ARG A 176 -18.68 -2.35 -2.47
C ARG A 176 -19.15 -2.95 -3.77
N LEU A 177 -20.34 -2.57 -4.16
CA LEU A 177 -20.94 -2.99 -5.42
C LEU A 177 -20.30 -2.24 -6.59
N HIS A 178 -19.98 -2.95 -7.65
CA HIS A 178 -19.44 -2.41 -8.89
C HIS A 178 -20.41 -2.72 -10.06
N PRO A 179 -21.57 -2.04 -10.13
CA PRO A 179 -22.48 -2.24 -11.25
C PRO A 179 -21.78 -1.92 -12.57
N PRO A 180 -21.88 -2.80 -13.58
CA PRO A 180 -21.34 -2.54 -14.90
C PRO A 180 -21.91 -1.25 -15.48
N HIS A 181 -21.10 -0.55 -16.29
CA HIS A 181 -21.45 0.75 -16.85
C HIS A 181 -22.80 0.74 -17.62
N GLU A 182 -23.07 -0.35 -18.31
CA GLU A 182 -24.32 -0.58 -19.03
C GLU A 182 -25.57 -0.68 -18.13
N CYS A 183 -25.42 -0.87 -16.83
CA CYS A 183 -26.54 -0.94 -15.89
C CYS A 183 -26.86 0.43 -15.24
N TRP A 184 -26.07 1.47 -15.48
CA TRP A 184 -26.21 2.72 -14.74
C TRP A 184 -27.48 3.47 -15.05
N GLU A 185 -27.91 3.51 -16.33
CA GLU A 185 -29.15 4.20 -16.75
C GLU A 185 -30.39 3.65 -16.04
N ASP A 186 -30.42 2.33 -15.81
CA ASP A 186 -31.53 1.61 -15.17
C ASP A 186 -31.17 1.13 -13.75
N ILE A 187 -30.27 1.80 -13.06
CA ILE A 187 -29.71 1.33 -11.77
C ILE A 187 -30.81 0.99 -10.74
N LEU A 188 -31.87 1.78 -10.67
CA LEU A 188 -32.96 1.58 -9.72
C LEU A 188 -33.73 0.28 -9.94
N SER A 189 -33.85 -0.19 -11.19
CA SER A 189 -34.51 -1.44 -11.53
C SER A 189 -33.60 -2.64 -11.53
N SER A 190 -32.30 -2.41 -11.27
CA SER A 190 -31.27 -3.45 -11.26
C SER A 190 -31.31 -4.30 -9.99
N ASP A 191 -30.77 -5.52 -10.09
CA ASP A 191 -30.57 -6.39 -8.94
C ASP A 191 -29.61 -5.79 -7.90
N PHE A 192 -28.76 -4.83 -8.29
CA PHE A 192 -27.84 -4.17 -7.37
C PHE A 192 -28.56 -3.39 -6.27
N ILE A 193 -29.65 -2.68 -6.58
CA ILE A 193 -30.40 -1.94 -5.55
C ILE A 193 -31.17 -2.88 -4.64
N ARG A 194 -31.75 -3.96 -5.17
CA ARG A 194 -32.40 -4.99 -4.33
C ARG A 194 -31.41 -5.63 -3.37
N SER A 195 -30.24 -6.01 -3.89
CA SER A 195 -29.16 -6.58 -3.08
C SER A 195 -28.64 -5.59 -2.04
N ALA A 196 -28.48 -4.31 -2.39
CA ALA A 196 -28.09 -3.26 -1.46
C ALA A 196 -29.08 -3.10 -0.30
N GLN A 197 -30.37 -3.10 -0.58
CA GLN A 197 -31.40 -3.01 0.45
C GLN A 197 -31.37 -4.21 1.39
N HIS A 198 -31.18 -5.42 0.85
CA HIS A 198 -31.08 -6.63 1.66
C HIS A 198 -29.79 -6.66 2.49
N ALA A 199 -28.64 -6.32 1.89
CA ALA A 199 -27.37 -6.21 2.61
C ALA A 199 -27.47 -5.23 3.79
N LYS A 200 -28.11 -4.07 3.56
CA LYS A 200 -28.34 -3.09 4.64
C LYS A 200 -29.23 -3.62 5.76
N ALA A 201 -30.28 -4.37 5.43
CA ALA A 201 -31.15 -5.02 6.41
C ALA A 201 -30.40 -6.08 7.23
N LEU A 202 -29.37 -6.72 6.68
CA LEU A 202 -28.50 -7.67 7.35
C LEU A 202 -27.37 -7.01 8.16
N GLY A 203 -27.25 -5.68 8.11
CA GLY A 203 -26.30 -4.89 8.90
C GLY A 203 -24.96 -4.59 8.23
N PHE A 204 -24.81 -4.83 6.91
CA PHE A 204 -23.63 -4.40 6.19
C PHE A 204 -23.63 -2.88 5.95
N GLU A 205 -22.46 -2.25 6.02
CA GLU A 205 -22.22 -0.97 5.35
C GLU A 205 -22.18 -1.24 3.84
N ILE A 206 -22.99 -0.52 3.05
CA ILE A 206 -23.18 -0.83 1.62
C ILE A 206 -23.02 0.39 0.74
N GLY A 207 -22.20 0.29 -0.29
CA GLY A 207 -22.03 1.36 -1.27
C GLY A 207 -21.72 0.85 -2.66
N ILE A 208 -21.66 1.81 -3.57
CA ILE A 208 -21.16 1.59 -4.93
C ILE A 208 -19.74 2.15 -5.02
N GLU A 209 -18.87 1.40 -5.70
CA GLU A 209 -17.53 1.89 -6.05
C GLU A 209 -17.26 1.62 -7.53
N VAL A 210 -17.10 2.69 -8.31
CA VAL A 210 -16.96 2.65 -9.78
C VAL A 210 -15.85 3.61 -10.24
N PRO A 211 -15.26 3.38 -11.44
CA PRO A 211 -14.37 4.37 -12.04
C PRO A 211 -15.17 5.60 -12.51
N ALA A 212 -14.46 6.73 -12.61
CA ALA A 212 -15.01 7.93 -13.22
C ALA A 212 -15.19 7.71 -14.73
N LEU A 213 -16.44 7.57 -15.15
CA LEU A 213 -16.86 7.40 -16.53
C LEU A 213 -17.97 8.39 -16.85
N PRO A 214 -18.20 8.72 -18.13
CA PRO A 214 -19.39 9.46 -18.54
C PRO A 214 -20.68 8.75 -18.06
N GLY A 215 -21.70 9.49 -17.63
CA GLY A 215 -22.96 8.94 -17.16
C GLY A 215 -22.98 8.60 -15.66
N LEU A 216 -22.01 9.07 -14.86
CA LEU A 216 -22.03 8.93 -13.41
C LEU A 216 -23.31 9.50 -12.75
N ASP A 217 -23.93 10.50 -13.34
CA ASP A 217 -25.18 11.12 -12.89
C ASP A 217 -26.35 10.12 -12.83
N HIS A 218 -26.33 9.08 -13.64
CA HIS A 218 -27.30 7.98 -13.56
C HIS A 218 -27.27 7.23 -12.22
N LEU A 219 -26.17 7.34 -11.44
CA LEU A 219 -26.06 6.73 -10.13
C LEU A 219 -26.67 7.58 -8.99
N VAL A 220 -26.97 8.86 -9.23
CA VAL A 220 -27.57 9.75 -8.22
C VAL A 220 -28.85 9.18 -7.61
N PRO A 221 -29.79 8.62 -8.39
CA PRO A 221 -31.01 8.02 -7.85
C PRO A 221 -30.77 6.84 -6.89
N ALA A 222 -29.62 6.20 -6.95
CA ALA A 222 -29.25 5.09 -6.06
C ALA A 222 -28.82 5.56 -4.66
N LEU A 223 -28.36 6.81 -4.47
CA LEU A 223 -27.80 7.32 -3.22
C LEU A 223 -28.70 7.15 -1.98
N PRO A 224 -30.04 7.23 -2.04
CA PRO A 224 -30.89 6.95 -0.89
C PRO A 224 -30.77 5.52 -0.33
N TYR A 225 -30.41 4.56 -1.17
CA TYR A 225 -30.29 3.14 -0.82
C TYR A 225 -28.89 2.77 -0.32
N LEU A 226 -27.91 3.65 -0.50
CA LEU A 226 -26.49 3.43 -0.21
C LEU A 226 -26.04 4.23 1.03
N ASP A 227 -24.98 3.77 1.67
CA ASP A 227 -24.28 4.51 2.70
C ASP A 227 -23.20 5.42 2.10
N PHE A 228 -22.59 5.01 0.98
CA PHE A 228 -21.58 5.78 0.26
C PHE A 228 -21.58 5.49 -1.25
N LEU A 229 -20.99 6.40 -2.02
CA LEU A 229 -20.60 6.21 -3.42
C LEU A 229 -19.14 6.63 -3.59
N ASN A 230 -18.27 5.69 -3.87
CA ASN A 230 -16.87 5.94 -4.17
C ASN A 230 -16.65 6.02 -5.67
N ILE A 231 -16.07 7.12 -6.13
CA ILE A 231 -15.69 7.32 -7.52
C ILE A 231 -14.16 7.27 -7.59
N ASN A 232 -13.63 6.21 -8.20
CA ASN A 232 -12.21 6.09 -8.46
C ASN A 232 -11.83 6.88 -9.71
N GLU A 233 -10.78 7.67 -9.66
CA GLU A 233 -10.22 8.25 -10.87
C GLU A 233 -9.94 7.16 -11.90
N LEU A 234 -10.31 7.39 -13.16
CA LEU A 234 -10.08 6.41 -14.23
C LEU A 234 -8.59 6.32 -14.51
N GLU A 235 -8.06 5.11 -14.52
CA GLU A 235 -6.62 4.85 -14.60
C GLU A 235 -6.26 3.99 -15.82
N TRP A 236 -5.13 4.34 -16.45
CA TRP A 236 -4.49 3.49 -17.43
C TRP A 236 -3.85 2.28 -16.76
N GLY A 237 -3.98 1.15 -17.41
CA GLY A 237 -3.32 -0.09 -17.03
C GLY A 237 -2.83 -0.83 -18.26
N GLU A 238 -1.99 -1.84 -18.06
CA GLU A 238 -1.45 -2.65 -19.14
C GLU A 238 -2.56 -3.26 -20.03
N THR A 239 -3.62 -3.74 -19.42
CA THR A 239 -4.66 -4.51 -20.09
C THR A 239 -5.79 -3.69 -20.67
N ASN A 240 -5.92 -2.41 -20.28
CA ASN A 240 -6.96 -1.51 -20.80
C ASN A 240 -6.42 -0.43 -21.75
N ALA A 241 -5.09 -0.31 -21.90
CA ALA A 241 -4.44 0.77 -22.63
C ALA A 241 -4.92 0.91 -24.09
N ASP A 242 -5.12 -0.21 -24.80
CA ASP A 242 -5.53 -0.18 -26.19
C ASP A 242 -6.99 0.29 -26.33
N GLU A 243 -7.85 -0.10 -25.39
CA GLU A 243 -9.23 0.35 -25.37
C GLU A 243 -9.31 1.84 -24.99
N MET A 244 -8.50 2.30 -24.06
CA MET A 244 -8.38 3.72 -23.71
C MET A 244 -8.01 4.56 -24.93
N ARG A 245 -6.97 4.14 -25.71
CA ARG A 245 -6.56 4.81 -26.93
C ARG A 245 -7.67 4.83 -27.99
N ARG A 246 -8.35 3.69 -28.19
CA ARG A 246 -9.47 3.59 -29.15
C ARG A 246 -10.63 4.53 -28.81
N ARG A 247 -10.84 4.82 -27.53
CA ARG A 247 -11.85 5.75 -27.03
C ARG A 247 -11.37 7.21 -26.97
N GLY A 248 -10.12 7.46 -27.38
CA GLY A 248 -9.57 8.82 -27.44
C GLY A 248 -9.19 9.39 -26.08
N PHE A 249 -9.01 8.57 -25.05
CA PHE A 249 -8.52 9.03 -23.76
C PHE A 249 -7.04 9.33 -23.83
N GLU A 250 -6.60 10.31 -23.01
CA GLU A 250 -5.21 10.74 -22.86
C GLU A 250 -4.81 10.62 -21.38
N LEU A 251 -3.52 10.43 -21.12
CA LEU A 251 -2.97 10.54 -19.79
C LEU A 251 -3.04 12.00 -19.30
N CYS A 252 -3.28 12.18 -18.01
CA CYS A 252 -3.28 13.49 -17.37
C CYS A 252 -1.89 14.12 -17.40
N ASP A 253 -0.88 13.31 -17.12
CA ASP A 253 0.53 13.71 -17.12
C ASP A 253 1.46 12.50 -17.40
N GLY A 254 2.78 12.70 -17.33
CA GLY A 254 3.78 11.65 -17.58
C GLY A 254 4.19 10.84 -16.34
N VAL A 255 3.61 11.12 -15.17
CA VAL A 255 3.98 10.51 -13.89
C VAL A 255 2.89 9.58 -13.39
N HIS A 256 1.63 10.00 -13.49
CA HIS A 256 0.49 9.27 -12.98
C HIS A 256 -0.25 8.55 -14.12
N ASN A 257 -0.95 7.49 -13.77
CA ASN A 257 -1.76 6.71 -14.70
C ASN A 257 -3.20 7.25 -14.86
N ALA A 258 -3.49 8.43 -14.30
CA ALA A 258 -4.80 9.07 -14.36
C ALA A 258 -5.18 9.50 -15.78
N VAL A 259 -6.48 9.37 -16.11
CA VAL A 259 -7.06 9.81 -17.38
C VAL A 259 -7.43 11.30 -17.30
N LYS A 260 -6.96 12.06 -18.30
CA LYS A 260 -7.22 13.49 -18.44
C LYS A 260 -8.72 13.76 -18.56
N GLY A 261 -9.21 14.66 -17.71
CA GLY A 261 -10.60 15.07 -17.68
C GLY A 261 -11.56 14.14 -16.93
N ALA A 262 -11.10 12.99 -16.40
CA ALA A 262 -11.94 12.07 -15.63
C ALA A 262 -12.59 12.74 -14.41
N ARG A 263 -11.90 13.66 -13.74
CA ARG A 263 -12.44 14.44 -12.63
C ARG A 263 -13.70 15.22 -12.98
N ALA A 264 -13.77 15.79 -14.18
CA ALA A 264 -14.90 16.63 -14.58
C ALA A 264 -16.22 15.86 -14.61
N TRP A 265 -16.21 14.55 -14.87
CA TRP A 265 -17.41 13.71 -14.83
C TRP A 265 -17.96 13.49 -13.42
N ALA A 266 -17.11 13.66 -12.40
CA ALA A 266 -17.48 13.45 -11.00
C ALA A 266 -17.76 14.75 -10.22
N ASP A 267 -17.41 15.93 -10.75
CA ASP A 267 -17.40 17.19 -10.01
C ASP A 267 -18.74 17.55 -9.37
N GLU A 268 -19.86 17.36 -10.09
CA GLU A 268 -21.19 17.62 -9.55
C GLU A 268 -21.56 16.62 -8.44
N LEU A 269 -21.26 15.32 -8.66
CA LEU A 269 -21.56 14.27 -7.69
C LEU A 269 -20.77 14.43 -6.41
N CYS A 270 -19.52 14.88 -6.52
CA CYS A 270 -18.62 15.09 -5.37
C CYS A 270 -19.10 16.20 -4.41
N ARG A 271 -20.14 16.95 -4.75
CA ARG A 271 -20.79 17.88 -3.83
C ARG A 271 -21.78 17.20 -2.88
N HIS A 272 -22.16 15.95 -3.19
CA HIS A 272 -23.04 15.18 -2.34
C HIS A 272 -22.28 14.55 -1.18
N GLU A 273 -22.82 14.63 0.04
CA GLU A 273 -22.17 14.18 1.27
C GLU A 273 -21.76 12.71 1.28
N LYS A 274 -22.49 11.83 0.56
CA LYS A 274 -22.18 10.40 0.46
C LYS A 274 -21.16 10.07 -0.63
N VAL A 275 -20.70 11.05 -1.40
CA VAL A 275 -19.82 10.81 -2.54
C VAL A 275 -18.39 11.12 -2.21
N HIS A 276 -17.51 10.15 -2.41
CA HIS A 276 -16.08 10.27 -2.22
C HIS A 276 -15.32 10.11 -3.54
N TRP A 277 -14.39 11.05 -3.79
CA TRP A 277 -13.45 10.98 -4.90
C TRP A 277 -12.12 10.36 -4.44
N CYS A 278 -11.73 9.24 -5.05
CA CYS A 278 -10.45 8.59 -4.81
C CYS A 278 -9.53 8.81 -6.02
N SER A 279 -8.57 9.75 -5.91
CA SER A 279 -7.64 10.04 -7.01
C SER A 279 -6.52 9.02 -7.11
N SER A 280 -5.93 8.89 -8.30
CA SER A 280 -4.71 8.13 -8.55
C SER A 280 -3.56 8.64 -7.69
N ALA A 281 -3.35 9.97 -7.70
CA ALA A 281 -2.32 10.61 -6.87
C ALA A 281 -2.47 10.30 -5.37
N PHE A 282 -3.70 10.21 -4.84
CA PHE A 282 -3.93 9.82 -3.45
C PHE A 282 -3.49 8.37 -3.19
N LYS A 283 -3.81 7.45 -4.10
CA LYS A 283 -3.42 6.03 -3.95
C LYS A 283 -1.91 5.87 -3.88
N ASP A 284 -1.16 6.59 -4.71
CA ASP A 284 0.30 6.52 -4.76
C ASP A 284 0.96 7.31 -3.62
N SER A 285 0.60 8.57 -3.45
CA SER A 285 1.30 9.48 -2.54
C SER A 285 0.86 9.38 -1.07
N VAL A 286 -0.30 8.82 -0.77
CA VAL A 286 -0.80 8.68 0.61
C VAL A 286 -0.97 7.22 0.98
N GLN A 287 -1.85 6.50 0.29
CA GLN A 287 -2.21 5.12 0.66
C GLN A 287 -0.99 4.19 0.63
N LEU A 288 -0.24 4.17 -0.47
CA LEU A 288 0.96 3.33 -0.61
C LEU A 288 2.03 3.74 0.40
N ARG A 289 2.36 5.04 0.47
CA ARG A 289 3.36 5.57 1.39
C ARG A 289 3.07 5.22 2.85
N GLU A 290 1.86 5.47 3.32
CA GLU A 290 1.51 5.16 4.72
C GLU A 290 1.51 3.66 5.00
N ARG A 291 1.13 2.83 4.03
CA ARG A 291 1.28 1.37 4.11
C ARG A 291 2.75 0.97 4.23
N LEU A 292 3.63 1.52 3.40
CA LEU A 292 5.08 1.25 3.46
C LEU A 292 5.67 1.67 4.80
N LYS A 293 5.30 2.84 5.32
CA LYS A 293 5.72 3.28 6.66
C LYS A 293 5.30 2.32 7.77
N ARG A 294 4.08 1.77 7.69
CA ARG A 294 3.61 0.76 8.65
C ARG A 294 4.46 -0.50 8.58
N ILE A 295 4.72 -1.00 7.37
CA ILE A 295 5.59 -2.16 7.14
C ILE A 295 7.00 -1.87 7.67
N ALA A 296 7.58 -0.72 7.31
CA ALA A 296 8.93 -0.35 7.75
C ALA A 296 9.06 -0.32 9.28
N ARG A 297 8.08 0.26 9.99
CA ARG A 297 8.09 0.29 11.47
C ARG A 297 8.10 -1.11 12.11
N ASN A 298 7.49 -2.09 11.46
CA ASN A 298 7.41 -3.46 11.97
C ASN A 298 8.59 -4.34 11.53
N THR A 299 9.24 -4.01 10.40
CA THR A 299 10.21 -4.91 9.75
C THR A 299 11.62 -4.33 9.63
N ALA A 300 11.79 -3.01 9.82
CA ALA A 300 13.10 -2.39 9.79
C ALA A 300 14.01 -2.94 10.91
N ARG A 301 15.26 -3.16 10.55
CA ARG A 301 16.32 -3.54 11.50
C ARG A 301 16.70 -2.33 12.36
N PRO A 302 17.34 -2.49 13.50
CA PRO A 302 17.71 -1.38 14.39
C PRO A 302 18.53 -0.28 13.73
N PHE A 303 19.27 -0.63 12.67
CA PHE A 303 20.16 0.27 11.94
C PHE A 303 19.57 0.76 10.60
N ASP A 304 18.40 0.32 10.18
CA ASP A 304 17.74 0.85 9.00
C ASP A 304 17.12 2.22 9.31
N GLU A 305 17.31 3.18 8.41
CA GLU A 305 16.63 4.46 8.46
C GLU A 305 15.35 4.40 7.63
N ILE A 306 14.22 4.76 8.25
CA ILE A 306 12.93 4.82 7.56
C ILE A 306 12.76 6.22 6.97
N THR A 307 12.55 6.30 5.65
CA THR A 307 12.35 7.56 4.95
C THR A 307 10.92 8.09 5.09
N ASP A 308 10.71 9.33 4.68
CA ASP A 308 9.36 9.92 4.62
C ASP A 308 8.44 9.24 3.61
N ASP A 309 8.99 8.53 2.64
CA ASP A 309 8.24 7.76 1.64
C ASP A 309 7.97 6.31 2.08
N GLY A 310 8.48 5.91 3.26
CA GLY A 310 8.27 4.59 3.83
C GLY A 310 9.22 3.52 3.29
N THR A 311 10.25 3.91 2.56
CA THR A 311 11.37 3.05 2.19
C THR A 311 12.36 2.93 3.35
N VAL A 312 13.32 2.02 3.25
CA VAL A 312 14.40 1.87 4.23
C VAL A 312 15.74 2.08 3.57
N VAL A 313 16.61 2.85 4.25
CA VAL A 313 17.96 3.16 3.79
C VAL A 313 18.99 2.55 4.76
N TYR A 314 20.00 1.90 4.20
CA TYR A 314 21.09 1.29 4.97
C TYR A 314 22.37 1.24 4.13
N GLY A 315 23.50 1.04 4.79
CA GLY A 315 24.79 0.84 4.15
C GLY A 315 25.08 -0.63 3.91
N VAL A 316 25.80 -0.93 2.84
CA VAL A 316 26.27 -2.29 2.50
C VAL A 316 27.76 -2.26 2.23
N VAL A 317 28.50 -3.20 2.81
CA VAL A 317 29.90 -3.46 2.49
C VAL A 317 30.02 -4.87 1.93
N GLU A 318 30.65 -5.00 0.77
CA GLU A 318 31.15 -6.28 0.24
C GLU A 318 32.66 -6.33 0.53
N PRO A 319 33.10 -6.94 1.64
CA PRO A 319 34.51 -6.94 2.03
C PRO A 319 35.39 -7.66 1.01
N CYS A 320 36.65 -7.25 0.91
CA CYS A 320 37.64 -8.03 0.15
C CYS A 320 37.78 -9.44 0.72
N ALA A 321 38.17 -10.40 -0.14
CA ALA A 321 38.35 -11.79 0.27
C ALA A 321 39.26 -11.90 1.50
N GLY A 322 38.79 -12.63 2.51
CA GLY A 322 39.52 -12.84 3.77
C GLY A 322 39.45 -11.70 4.80
N THR A 323 38.77 -10.58 4.53
CA THR A 323 38.68 -9.45 5.46
C THR A 323 37.35 -9.35 6.21
N MET A 324 36.40 -10.23 5.97
CA MET A 324 35.05 -10.22 6.58
C MET A 324 35.13 -10.11 8.13
N ALA A 325 35.92 -10.95 8.77
CA ALA A 325 36.06 -10.97 10.24
C ALA A 325 36.60 -9.64 10.78
N ALA A 326 37.64 -9.09 10.14
CA ALA A 326 38.23 -7.82 10.55
C ALA A 326 37.26 -6.65 10.38
N CYS A 327 36.47 -6.63 9.27
CA CYS A 327 35.42 -5.62 9.07
C CYS A 327 34.31 -5.73 10.12
N THR A 328 33.90 -6.96 10.46
CA THR A 328 32.87 -7.22 11.48
C THR A 328 33.36 -6.77 12.86
N ASP A 329 34.60 -7.10 13.22
CA ASP A 329 35.18 -6.69 14.48
C ASP A 329 35.33 -5.17 14.59
N LEU A 330 35.69 -4.49 13.51
CA LEU A 330 35.74 -3.04 13.47
C LEU A 330 34.37 -2.43 13.74
N CYS A 331 33.33 -2.89 13.05
CA CYS A 331 31.96 -2.40 13.26
C CYS A 331 31.49 -2.63 14.70
N ARG A 332 31.76 -3.83 15.23
CA ARG A 332 31.41 -4.20 16.61
C ARG A 332 32.08 -3.31 17.66
N ASN A 333 33.38 -3.08 17.51
CA ASN A 333 34.17 -2.33 18.48
C ASN A 333 33.83 -0.83 18.49
N GLU A 334 33.52 -0.27 17.32
CA GLU A 334 33.24 1.16 17.18
C GLU A 334 31.77 1.52 17.48
N PHE A 335 30.80 0.64 17.10
CA PHE A 335 29.40 0.98 17.12
C PHE A 335 28.48 -0.05 17.80
N GLY A 336 29.01 -1.21 18.20
CA GLY A 336 28.25 -2.28 18.87
C GLY A 336 27.45 -3.17 17.90
N GLU A 337 26.95 -4.29 18.43
CA GLU A 337 26.30 -5.36 17.66
C GLU A 337 24.98 -4.92 16.99
N GLU A 338 24.29 -3.93 17.53
CA GLU A 338 22.97 -3.47 17.00
C GLU A 338 23.10 -2.59 15.75
N SER A 339 24.33 -2.16 15.42
CA SER A 339 24.58 -1.23 14.31
C SER A 339 24.79 -1.90 12.96
N PHE A 340 24.87 -3.24 12.92
CA PHE A 340 25.13 -3.99 11.69
C PHE A 340 24.56 -5.42 11.75
N ALA A 341 24.50 -6.05 10.60
CA ALA A 341 24.24 -7.49 10.44
C ALA A 341 25.16 -8.07 9.37
N VAL A 342 25.61 -9.31 9.58
CA VAL A 342 26.40 -10.04 8.61
C VAL A 342 25.50 -11.00 7.86
N ASP A 343 25.52 -10.93 6.54
CA ASP A 343 24.85 -11.85 5.64
C ASP A 343 25.88 -12.51 4.70
N ALA A 344 25.44 -13.46 3.87
CA ALA A 344 26.30 -14.25 2.99
C ALA A 344 27.14 -13.38 2.03
N GLY A 345 28.33 -12.99 2.47
CA GLY A 345 29.30 -12.24 1.66
C GLY A 345 29.27 -10.73 1.79
N HIS A 346 28.39 -10.14 2.61
CA HIS A 346 28.32 -8.72 2.86
C HIS A 346 27.97 -8.39 4.32
N ILE A 347 28.17 -7.13 4.70
CA ILE A 347 27.79 -6.57 6.00
C ILE A 347 26.81 -5.43 5.70
N ASP A 348 25.60 -5.55 6.23
CA ASP A 348 24.62 -4.47 6.26
C ASP A 348 24.81 -3.67 7.54
N MET A 349 24.73 -2.35 7.47
CA MET A 349 24.89 -1.47 8.62
C MET A 349 24.10 -0.18 8.43
N ALA A 350 24.03 0.63 9.49
CA ALA A 350 23.52 1.99 9.33
C ALA A 350 24.34 2.75 8.27
N TRP A 351 23.67 3.46 7.36
CA TRP A 351 24.37 4.19 6.28
C TRP A 351 25.40 5.21 6.82
N TRP A 352 25.11 5.83 7.96
CA TRP A 352 26.03 6.78 8.62
C TRP A 352 27.22 6.07 9.27
N VAL A 353 27.08 4.82 9.75
CA VAL A 353 28.22 3.98 10.19
C VAL A 353 29.12 3.69 9.01
N LEU A 354 28.54 3.29 7.87
CA LEU A 354 29.28 3.09 6.64
C LEU A 354 30.03 4.35 6.21
N ALA A 355 29.38 5.51 6.24
CA ALA A 355 30.01 6.78 5.90
C ALA A 355 31.20 7.12 6.82
N HIS A 356 31.08 6.80 8.11
CA HIS A 356 32.15 7.02 9.08
C HIS A 356 33.34 6.07 8.87
N LEU A 357 33.07 4.79 8.60
CA LEU A 357 34.08 3.74 8.44
C LEU A 357 34.56 3.58 6.98
N ALA A 358 34.11 4.39 6.05
CA ALA A 358 34.31 4.17 4.62
C ALA A 358 35.79 4.01 4.20
N GLU A 359 36.73 4.73 4.84
CA GLU A 359 38.15 4.64 4.54
C GLU A 359 38.80 3.42 5.22
N SER A 360 38.23 2.91 6.30
CA SER A 360 38.77 1.80 7.11
C SER A 360 38.24 0.43 6.66
N LEU A 361 37.15 0.38 5.94
CA LEU A 361 36.51 -0.87 5.47
C LEU A 361 37.01 -1.20 4.04
N PRO A 362 37.80 -2.29 3.86
CA PRO A 362 38.22 -2.73 2.53
C PRO A 362 37.05 -3.38 1.77
N GLY A 363 36.89 -3.07 0.48
CA GLY A 363 35.88 -3.66 -0.37
C GLY A 363 34.96 -2.64 -1.03
N LYS A 364 33.91 -3.13 -1.67
CA LYS A 364 32.89 -2.27 -2.31
C LYS A 364 31.87 -1.83 -1.26
N LYS A 365 31.40 -0.62 -1.44
CA LYS A 365 30.51 0.04 -0.49
C LYS A 365 29.36 0.71 -1.21
N TYR A 366 28.15 0.58 -0.65
CA TYR A 366 26.94 1.12 -1.23
C TYR A 366 26.03 1.67 -0.12
N VAL A 367 25.29 2.71 -0.44
CA VAL A 367 24.05 3.04 0.27
C VAL A 367 22.92 2.52 -0.55
N VAL A 368 22.02 1.77 0.08
CA VAL A 368 20.88 1.10 -0.58
C VAL A 368 19.61 1.66 -0.01
N GLU A 369 18.71 2.07 -0.90
CA GLU A 369 17.32 2.35 -0.59
C GLU A 369 16.42 1.27 -1.19
N ARG A 370 15.50 0.72 -0.39
CA ARG A 370 14.54 -0.29 -0.85
C ARG A 370 13.19 -0.18 -0.18
N TYR A 371 12.19 -0.80 -0.74
CA TYR A 371 10.94 -1.03 -0.05
C TYR A 371 11.16 -1.95 1.16
N PRO A 372 10.44 -1.73 2.28
CA PRO A 372 10.57 -2.56 3.48
C PRO A 372 10.24 -4.02 3.19
N ASN A 373 10.46 -4.90 4.15
CA ASN A 373 10.21 -6.36 4.06
C ASN A 373 10.97 -7.12 2.95
N GLY A 374 12.16 -6.64 2.54
CA GLY A 374 12.94 -7.26 1.46
C GLY A 374 12.40 -6.97 0.06
N GLY A 375 11.61 -5.91 -0.09
CA GLY A 375 11.01 -5.49 -1.35
C GLY A 375 12.00 -4.95 -2.39
N ILE A 376 11.46 -4.33 -3.42
CA ILE A 376 12.21 -3.81 -4.57
C ILE A 376 13.26 -2.79 -4.11
N VAL A 377 14.48 -2.92 -4.65
CA VAL A 377 15.53 -1.91 -4.50
C VAL A 377 15.15 -0.69 -5.36
N VAL A 378 15.12 0.47 -4.72
CA VAL A 378 14.79 1.76 -5.34
C VAL A 378 16.04 2.41 -5.90
N GLU A 379 17.11 2.48 -5.07
CA GLU A 379 18.36 3.09 -5.46
C GLU A 379 19.56 2.36 -4.82
N VAL A 380 20.68 2.33 -5.53
CA VAL A 380 21.99 1.89 -5.03
C VAL A 380 23.01 2.96 -5.37
N THR A 381 23.56 3.61 -4.35
CA THR A 381 24.57 4.66 -4.49
C THR A 381 25.93 4.13 -4.09
N PRO A 382 26.92 3.94 -4.98
CA PRO A 382 28.27 3.52 -4.62
C PRO A 382 29.01 4.63 -3.88
N LEU A 383 29.85 4.23 -2.90
CA LEU A 383 30.74 5.09 -2.11
C LEU A 383 32.20 4.93 -2.50
#